data_353410a02c539fc26cdbd8ea21a9a327
#
_entry.id   353410a02c539fc26cdbd8ea21a9a327
#
_cell.length_a   1.000
_cell.length_b   1.000
_cell.length_c   1.000
_cell.angle_alpha   90.00
_cell.angle_beta   90.00
_cell.angle_gamma   90.00
#
_symmetry.space_group_name_H-M   'P 1'
#
loop_
_entity.id
_entity.type
_entity.pdbx_description
1 polymer ?
#
loop_
_entity_poly.entity_id
_entity_poly.type
_entity_poly.pdbx_seq_one_letter_code
_entity_poly.pdbx_strand_id
1 'polypeptide(L)'
;MPSSPTRRSAFALALITLFAATSACNKAPAKAFVPPPTQVGIVTIAPTTIPEAYEFVGQVSPFRRVEVRSRVEGIITERPFTEGSLVTKGQVLYRLDVVRYEAAYRSATARLENAKRTVARLEPLIPRRAVAQQDVDNARSEVEAAQAAADAAKHDLDDTVIRAEIAGQAGRSRLELGARVTGPNELLTTIDELNPVYVTFHPSSQQLLAWQQDPQSRALLAAGARSVSSGEGGTSGAAVRLVLPDGSELPRIGRINFMAPSLDSASGTQEFRAQFTNADRRLLPGQFVRVRLEGFQRSNAVAVPQRAVQQGLGRQFVYVVGVGDTVTARDVNTGQWSGNLWIIESGLTAGDRVVVDGIQKVAPGRVVKPVPAVDSSSASAAGAKS
;
A
#
# COMPACT_ATOMS: atom_id res chain seq x y z
N MET A 1 -96.20 15.32 -36.37
CA MET A 1 -97.37 14.98 -37.22
C MET A 1 -96.88 14.58 -38.59
N PRO A 2 -97.48 13.63 -39.27
CA PRO A 2 -98.02 12.33 -38.80
C PRO A 2 -97.57 11.14 -39.64
N SER A 3 -97.87 10.01 -39.13
CA SER A 3 -98.50 8.78 -39.62
C SER A 3 -97.79 7.81 -40.55
N SER A 4 -97.46 6.70 -39.97
CA SER A 4 -97.86 5.33 -40.31
C SER A 4 -98.49 5.00 -41.70
N PRO A 5 -98.70 3.72 -42.12
CA PRO A 5 -98.30 2.41 -41.57
C PRO A 5 -98.04 1.35 -42.64
N THR A 6 -97.77 0.11 -42.19
CA THR A 6 -98.06 -1.21 -42.77
C THR A 6 -97.30 -1.75 -44.02
N ARG A 7 -96.60 -2.83 -43.83
CA ARG A 7 -96.98 -4.11 -44.50
C ARG A 7 -96.38 -5.31 -43.77
N ARG A 8 -97.28 -6.05 -43.16
CA ARG A 8 -97.13 -7.36 -42.62
C ARG A 8 -97.08 -8.42 -43.72
N SER A 9 -96.45 -9.55 -43.36
CA SER A 9 -96.75 -10.88 -43.94
C SER A 9 -96.06 -11.19 -45.26
N ALA A 10 -94.88 -11.88 -45.21
CA ALA A 10 -94.49 -12.96 -46.12
C ALA A 10 -93.02 -13.33 -46.00
N PHE A 11 -92.57 -13.76 -44.84
CA PHE A 11 -91.25 -14.40 -44.70
C PHE A 11 -91.18 -15.32 -43.49
N ALA A 12 -92.19 -16.16 -43.28
CA ALA A 12 -92.25 -17.12 -42.16
C ALA A 12 -92.03 -18.55 -42.62
N LEU A 13 -91.52 -18.87 -43.81
CA LEU A 13 -91.39 -20.28 -44.24
C LEU A 13 -90.01 -20.65 -44.83
N ALA A 14 -88.99 -19.72 -44.85
CA ALA A 14 -87.64 -20.04 -45.36
C ALA A 14 -86.55 -20.15 -44.26
N LEU A 15 -86.92 -20.09 -42.96
CA LEU A 15 -85.94 -20.07 -41.85
C LEU A 15 -85.79 -21.37 -41.06
N ILE A 16 -86.48 -22.45 -41.47
CA ILE A 16 -86.45 -23.76 -40.73
C ILE A 16 -85.54 -24.79 -41.42
N THR A 17 -85.03 -24.63 -42.60
CA THR A 17 -84.12 -25.55 -43.28
C THR A 17 -82.63 -25.19 -43.23
N LEU A 18 -82.18 -24.08 -42.55
CA LEU A 18 -80.78 -23.67 -42.45
C LEU A 18 -80.20 -23.93 -41.09
N PHE A 19 -80.88 -24.59 -40.16
CA PHE A 19 -80.41 -24.85 -38.77
C PHE A 19 -79.91 -26.25 -38.53
N ALA A 20 -79.83 -27.12 -39.56
CA ALA A 20 -79.42 -28.54 -39.43
C ALA A 20 -77.98 -28.84 -39.93
N ALA A 21 -77.17 -27.86 -40.33
CA ALA A 21 -75.82 -28.12 -40.91
C ALA A 21 -74.60 -27.60 -40.12
N THR A 22 -74.76 -27.16 -38.84
CA THR A 22 -73.63 -26.64 -38.04
C THR A 22 -73.18 -27.56 -36.88
N SER A 23 -73.45 -28.86 -36.88
CA SER A 23 -73.12 -29.78 -35.81
C SER A 23 -72.02 -30.78 -36.18
N ALA A 24 -70.91 -30.35 -36.84
CA ALA A 24 -69.81 -31.27 -37.09
C ALA A 24 -68.47 -30.54 -37.24
N CYS A 25 -68.02 -29.87 -36.19
CA CYS A 25 -66.60 -29.53 -36.05
C CYS A 25 -66.25 -29.54 -34.55
N ASN A 26 -66.30 -30.72 -33.95
CA ASN A 26 -65.68 -30.95 -32.65
C ASN A 26 -64.18 -31.14 -32.89
N LYS A 27 -63.45 -29.98 -33.04
CA LYS A 27 -62.00 -29.98 -33.09
C LYS A 27 -61.53 -30.29 -31.67
N ALA A 28 -61.01 -31.50 -31.44
CA ALA A 28 -60.31 -31.84 -30.21
C ALA A 28 -59.30 -30.73 -29.85
N PRO A 29 -59.17 -30.29 -28.58
CA PRO A 29 -58.19 -29.31 -28.21
C PRO A 29 -56.83 -29.78 -28.66
N ALA A 30 -56.20 -29.01 -29.56
CA ALA A 30 -54.81 -29.26 -29.95
C ALA A 30 -53.97 -29.29 -28.68
N LYS A 31 -53.34 -30.45 -28.37
CA LYS A 31 -52.33 -30.55 -27.34
C LYS A 31 -51.40 -29.38 -27.54
N ALA A 32 -51.36 -28.43 -26.57
CA ALA A 32 -50.44 -27.34 -26.58
C ALA A 32 -49.02 -27.90 -26.81
N PHE A 33 -48.43 -27.52 -27.92
CA PHE A 33 -47.04 -27.90 -28.20
C PHE A 33 -46.19 -27.23 -27.14
N VAL A 34 -45.78 -28.01 -26.12
CA VAL A 34 -44.79 -27.58 -25.12
C VAL A 34 -43.44 -27.75 -25.80
N PRO A 35 -42.78 -26.64 -26.19
CA PRO A 35 -41.46 -26.77 -26.81
C PRO A 35 -40.53 -27.51 -25.85
N PRO A 36 -39.64 -28.37 -26.36
CA PRO A 36 -38.73 -29.11 -25.53
C PRO A 36 -37.91 -28.15 -24.64
N PRO A 37 -37.63 -28.52 -23.38
CA PRO A 37 -36.91 -27.68 -22.46
C PRO A 37 -35.54 -27.29 -23.05
N THR A 38 -35.25 -26.00 -23.06
CA THR A 38 -34.02 -25.43 -23.61
C THR A 38 -32.81 -25.93 -22.80
N GLN A 39 -31.81 -26.45 -23.47
CA GLN A 39 -30.56 -26.83 -22.80
C GLN A 39 -29.77 -25.58 -22.40
N VAL A 40 -29.29 -25.57 -21.16
CA VAL A 40 -28.48 -24.47 -20.59
C VAL A 40 -27.29 -25.06 -19.84
N GLY A 41 -26.12 -24.42 -20.01
CA GLY A 41 -24.93 -24.77 -19.24
C GLY A 41 -25.03 -24.18 -17.84
N ILE A 42 -24.89 -25.02 -16.83
CA ILE A 42 -24.91 -24.59 -15.43
C ILE A 42 -23.57 -24.86 -14.75
N VAL A 43 -23.25 -24.00 -13.75
CA VAL A 43 -22.19 -24.25 -12.78
C VAL A 43 -22.82 -24.30 -11.40
N THR A 44 -22.50 -25.35 -10.65
CA THR A 44 -22.88 -25.45 -9.23
C THR A 44 -21.88 -24.68 -8.41
N ILE A 45 -22.35 -23.74 -7.60
CA ILE A 45 -21.52 -22.90 -6.78
C ILE A 45 -20.90 -23.73 -5.67
N ALA A 46 -19.57 -23.79 -5.66
CA ALA A 46 -18.78 -24.34 -4.56
C ALA A 46 -17.95 -23.22 -3.93
N PRO A 47 -17.85 -23.15 -2.60
CA PRO A 47 -16.95 -22.22 -1.94
C PRO A 47 -15.52 -22.51 -2.39
N THR A 48 -14.82 -21.48 -2.84
CA THR A 48 -13.46 -21.58 -3.36
C THR A 48 -12.57 -20.57 -2.66
N THR A 49 -11.31 -20.93 -2.42
CA THR A 49 -10.32 -19.98 -1.93
C THR A 49 -9.73 -19.23 -3.13
N ILE A 50 -9.85 -17.91 -3.13
CA ILE A 50 -9.43 -17.04 -4.23
C ILE A 50 -8.29 -16.15 -3.74
N PRO A 51 -7.16 -16.05 -4.49
CA PRO A 51 -6.12 -15.09 -4.17
C PRO A 51 -6.67 -13.66 -4.31
N GLU A 52 -6.37 -12.84 -3.33
CA GLU A 52 -6.79 -11.44 -3.28
C GLU A 52 -5.54 -10.55 -3.17
N ALA A 53 -5.51 -9.48 -3.95
CA ALA A 53 -4.46 -8.48 -3.89
C ALA A 53 -5.08 -7.11 -3.60
N TYR A 54 -4.44 -6.37 -2.71
CA TYR A 54 -4.89 -5.03 -2.36
C TYR A 54 -3.94 -3.99 -2.92
N GLU A 55 -4.49 -2.94 -3.51
CA GLU A 55 -3.71 -1.84 -4.06
C GLU A 55 -3.89 -0.56 -3.24
N PHE A 56 -2.75 0.09 -2.98
CA PHE A 56 -2.68 1.36 -2.24
C PHE A 56 -1.78 2.34 -2.98
N VAL A 57 -2.02 3.61 -2.74
CA VAL A 57 -1.04 4.64 -3.10
C VAL A 57 -0.01 4.70 -1.99
N GLY A 58 1.25 4.54 -2.35
CA GLY A 58 2.38 4.67 -1.43
C GLY A 58 3.29 5.81 -1.82
N GLN A 59 4.05 6.32 -0.87
CA GLN A 59 5.06 7.34 -1.07
C GLN A 59 6.43 6.81 -0.71
N VAL A 60 7.39 7.03 -1.60
CA VAL A 60 8.80 6.67 -1.39
C VAL A 60 9.45 7.67 -0.44
N SER A 61 10.18 7.17 0.55
CA SER A 61 11.01 7.96 1.46
C SER A 61 12.42 7.36 1.57
N PRO A 62 13.44 8.16 1.89
CA PRO A 62 14.78 7.64 2.07
C PRO A 62 14.84 6.70 3.29
N PHE A 63 15.79 5.77 3.30
CA PHE A 63 16.04 4.91 4.45
C PHE A 63 16.43 5.71 5.68
N ARG A 64 17.32 6.70 5.49
CA ARG A 64 17.70 7.71 6.47
C ARG A 64 17.85 9.05 5.79
N ARG A 65 17.43 10.09 6.50
CA ARG A 65 17.70 11.47 6.14
C ARG A 65 18.36 12.13 7.34
N VAL A 66 19.54 12.71 7.11
CA VAL A 66 20.26 13.48 8.12
C VAL A 66 20.41 14.91 7.65
N GLU A 67 19.98 15.83 8.46
CA GLU A 67 20.19 17.24 8.27
C GLU A 67 21.58 17.60 8.77
N VAL A 68 22.42 18.11 7.88
CA VAL A 68 23.75 18.61 8.21
C VAL A 68 23.61 20.03 8.69
N ARG A 69 23.80 20.22 9.99
CA ARG A 69 23.68 21.51 10.66
C ARG A 69 25.02 21.94 11.21
N SER A 70 25.28 23.25 11.21
CA SER A 70 26.47 23.78 11.86
C SER A 70 26.31 23.74 13.38
N ARG A 71 27.42 23.49 14.09
CA ARG A 71 27.49 23.59 15.54
C ARG A 71 28.08 24.90 16.00
N VAL A 72 28.79 25.57 15.10
CA VAL A 72 29.47 26.86 15.37
C VAL A 72 29.14 27.89 14.27
N GLU A 73 29.29 29.16 14.58
CA GLU A 73 29.14 30.26 13.62
C GLU A 73 30.44 30.52 12.84
N GLY A 74 30.33 31.08 11.63
CA GLY A 74 31.51 31.41 10.84
C GLY A 74 31.18 31.65 9.38
N ILE A 75 32.17 32.05 8.60
CA ILE A 75 32.05 32.20 7.15
C ILE A 75 32.47 30.90 6.49
N ILE A 76 31.69 30.43 5.51
CA ILE A 76 32.04 29.27 4.71
C ILE A 76 33.21 29.61 3.77
N THR A 77 34.35 28.99 4.01
CA THR A 77 35.55 29.21 3.22
C THR A 77 35.68 28.17 2.08
N GLU A 78 35.25 26.95 2.34
CA GLU A 78 35.32 25.85 1.36
C GLU A 78 34.09 24.96 1.40
N ARG A 79 33.72 24.42 0.22
CA ARG A 79 32.70 23.40 0.03
C ARG A 79 33.22 22.32 -0.94
N PRO A 80 33.99 21.35 -0.45
CA PRO A 80 34.67 20.38 -1.31
C PRO A 80 33.78 19.25 -1.89
N PHE A 81 32.45 19.29 -1.67
CA PHE A 81 31.53 18.34 -2.25
C PHE A 81 30.70 18.95 -3.38
N THR A 82 30.22 18.12 -4.30
CA THR A 82 29.27 18.52 -5.34
C THR A 82 27.85 18.18 -4.90
N GLU A 83 26.92 19.13 -5.06
CA GLU A 83 25.49 18.91 -4.80
C GLU A 83 24.95 17.74 -5.63
N GLY A 84 24.13 16.89 -5.03
CA GLY A 84 23.63 15.70 -5.68
C GLY A 84 24.62 14.54 -5.79
N SER A 85 25.91 14.70 -5.41
CA SER A 85 26.88 13.63 -5.43
C SER A 85 26.76 12.68 -4.24
N LEU A 86 27.33 11.49 -4.37
CA LEU A 86 27.51 10.57 -3.27
C LEU A 86 28.62 11.04 -2.35
N VAL A 87 28.35 11.03 -1.05
CA VAL A 87 29.31 11.32 -0.01
C VAL A 87 29.48 10.10 0.91
N THR A 88 30.68 9.93 1.44
CA THR A 88 30.99 8.87 2.42
C THR A 88 30.92 9.43 3.83
N LYS A 89 30.64 8.57 4.81
CA LYS A 89 30.68 8.97 6.22
C LYS A 89 32.06 9.55 6.59
N GLY A 90 32.07 10.72 7.26
CA GLY A 90 33.31 11.42 7.65
C GLY A 90 33.87 12.33 6.56
N GLN A 91 33.36 12.31 5.31
CA GLN A 91 33.79 13.20 4.26
C GLN A 91 33.50 14.67 4.64
N VAL A 92 34.48 15.55 4.39
CA VAL A 92 34.33 16.98 4.64
C VAL A 92 33.34 17.57 3.66
N LEU A 93 32.33 18.27 4.19
CA LEU A 93 31.29 18.95 3.40
C LEU A 93 31.53 20.46 3.37
N TYR A 94 31.85 21.04 4.51
CA TYR A 94 32.13 22.49 4.63
C TYR A 94 33.30 22.72 5.52
N ARG A 95 34.00 23.81 5.26
CA ARG A 95 34.98 24.42 6.18
C ARG A 95 34.56 25.83 6.47
N LEU A 96 34.56 26.19 7.74
CA LEU A 96 34.34 27.56 8.20
C LEU A 96 35.69 28.22 8.47
N ASP A 97 35.69 29.57 8.54
CA ASP A 97 36.84 30.35 8.95
C ASP A 97 37.28 29.94 10.36
N VAL A 98 38.52 29.47 10.46
CA VAL A 98 39.10 28.89 11.68
C VAL A 98 39.83 29.93 12.55
N VAL A 99 40.15 31.12 12.04
CA VAL A 99 41.07 32.06 12.66
C VAL A 99 40.70 32.37 14.11
N ARG A 100 39.44 32.67 14.39
CA ARG A 100 38.94 32.94 15.73
C ARG A 100 39.07 31.72 16.66
N TYR A 101 38.75 30.55 16.17
CA TYR A 101 38.73 29.32 16.94
C TYR A 101 40.15 28.82 17.25
N GLU A 102 41.07 28.92 16.28
CA GLU A 102 42.49 28.65 16.52
C GLU A 102 43.10 29.57 17.57
N ALA A 103 42.76 30.86 17.52
CA ALA A 103 43.24 31.82 18.52
C ALA A 103 42.71 31.51 19.92
N ALA A 104 41.42 31.15 20.03
CA ALA A 104 40.79 30.69 21.29
C ALA A 104 41.46 29.43 21.85
N TYR A 105 41.65 28.40 21.00
CA TYR A 105 42.28 27.15 21.38
C TYR A 105 43.73 27.40 21.84
N ARG A 106 44.54 28.17 21.09
CA ARG A 106 45.93 28.56 21.49
C ARG A 106 45.97 29.26 22.86
N SER A 107 45.05 30.20 23.09
CA SER A 107 44.96 30.91 24.37
C SER A 107 44.64 29.98 25.54
N ALA A 108 43.63 29.10 25.35
CA ALA A 108 43.25 28.11 26.37
C ALA A 108 44.39 27.11 26.67
N THR A 109 45.09 26.61 25.65
CA THR A 109 46.23 25.71 25.77
C THR A 109 47.40 26.40 26.53
N ALA A 110 47.67 27.70 26.26
CA ALA A 110 48.70 28.45 26.96
C ALA A 110 48.38 28.58 28.46
N ARG A 111 47.11 28.80 28.83
CA ARG A 111 46.67 28.82 30.25
C ARG A 111 46.86 27.47 30.91
N LEU A 112 46.45 26.38 30.24
CA LEU A 112 46.62 25.01 30.73
C LEU A 112 48.11 24.73 31.01
N GLU A 113 49.01 25.03 30.07
CA GLU A 113 50.45 24.81 30.24
C GLU A 113 51.02 25.66 31.37
N ASN A 114 50.50 26.85 31.59
CA ASN A 114 50.90 27.70 32.74
C ASN A 114 50.45 27.06 34.08
N ALA A 115 49.22 26.58 34.16
CA ALA A 115 48.68 25.88 35.35
C ALA A 115 49.48 24.62 35.67
N LYS A 116 49.75 23.78 34.64
CA LYS A 116 50.61 22.57 34.81
C LYS A 116 52.00 22.88 35.34
N ARG A 117 52.65 23.96 34.82
CA ARG A 117 53.96 24.41 35.32
C ARG A 117 53.89 24.88 36.78
N THR A 118 52.77 25.46 37.21
CA THR A 118 52.57 25.89 38.60
C THR A 118 52.51 24.67 39.52
N VAL A 119 51.71 23.65 39.18
CA VAL A 119 51.62 22.38 39.93
C VAL A 119 53.01 21.71 39.99
N ALA A 120 53.70 21.59 38.86
CA ALA A 120 55.06 21.00 38.79
C ALA A 120 56.10 21.70 39.69
N ARG A 121 55.93 23.01 39.92
CA ARG A 121 56.78 23.76 40.88
C ARG A 121 56.41 23.56 42.34
N LEU A 122 55.12 23.48 42.64
CA LEU A 122 54.61 23.37 44.03
C LEU A 122 54.69 21.95 44.56
N GLU A 123 54.38 20.96 43.77
CA GLU A 123 54.32 19.55 44.20
C GLU A 123 55.58 19.02 44.86
N PRO A 124 56.84 19.30 44.35
CA PRO A 124 58.08 18.89 45.00
C PRO A 124 58.34 19.57 46.32
N LEU A 125 57.65 20.67 46.66
CA LEU A 125 57.83 21.44 47.89
C LEU A 125 56.97 20.90 49.06
N ILE A 126 55.94 20.07 48.80
CA ILE A 126 55.12 19.47 49.86
C ILE A 126 55.95 18.66 50.87
N PRO A 127 56.82 17.72 50.44
CA PRO A 127 57.60 16.90 51.39
C PRO A 127 58.52 17.75 52.27
N ARG A 128 58.93 18.94 51.77
CA ARG A 128 59.78 19.90 52.48
C ARG A 128 58.98 20.83 53.38
N ARG A 129 57.65 20.70 53.44
CA ARG A 129 56.74 21.60 54.18
C ARG A 129 56.91 23.10 53.83
N ALA A 130 57.35 23.39 52.59
CA ALA A 130 57.62 24.77 52.14
C ALA A 130 56.37 25.45 51.53
N VAL A 131 55.30 24.69 51.34
CA VAL A 131 53.99 25.20 50.82
C VAL A 131 52.88 24.46 51.58
N ALA A 132 51.71 25.11 51.67
CA ALA A 132 50.52 24.50 52.23
C ALA A 132 49.91 23.45 51.24
N GLN A 133 49.34 22.38 51.77
CA GLN A 133 48.63 21.38 50.94
C GLN A 133 47.53 22.04 50.12
N GLN A 134 46.82 22.99 50.69
CA GLN A 134 45.75 23.75 50.03
C GLN A 134 46.22 24.48 48.78
N ASP A 135 47.47 25.01 48.78
CA ASP A 135 48.01 25.71 47.60
C ASP A 135 48.21 24.76 46.42
N VAL A 136 48.64 23.53 46.71
CA VAL A 136 48.80 22.49 45.68
C VAL A 136 47.45 21.98 45.19
N ASP A 137 46.47 21.79 46.09
CA ASP A 137 45.13 21.37 45.73
C ASP A 137 44.42 22.46 44.89
N ASN A 138 44.58 23.72 45.21
CA ASN A 138 44.09 24.84 44.39
C ASN A 138 44.78 24.88 43.02
N ALA A 139 46.09 24.65 42.94
CA ALA A 139 46.80 24.62 41.68
C ALA A 139 46.39 23.41 40.80
N ARG A 140 46.06 22.26 41.40
CA ARG A 140 45.52 21.11 40.68
C ARG A 140 44.12 21.40 40.14
N SER A 141 43.25 22.01 40.95
CA SER A 141 41.90 22.44 40.50
C SER A 141 41.97 23.42 39.32
N GLU A 142 42.99 24.34 39.34
CA GLU A 142 43.22 25.23 38.21
C GLU A 142 43.65 24.49 36.92
N VAL A 143 44.46 23.45 37.05
CA VAL A 143 44.83 22.56 35.91
C VAL A 143 43.57 21.93 35.33
N GLU A 144 42.71 21.37 36.18
CA GLU A 144 41.44 20.75 35.71
C GLU A 144 40.53 21.77 35.00
N ALA A 145 40.37 22.96 35.56
CA ALA A 145 39.57 24.01 34.94
C ALA A 145 40.17 24.48 33.61
N ALA A 146 41.51 24.69 33.54
CA ALA A 146 42.19 25.07 32.31
C ALA A 146 42.18 23.96 31.26
N GLN A 147 42.22 22.69 31.66
CA GLN A 147 42.06 21.53 30.75
C GLN A 147 40.67 21.54 30.14
N ALA A 148 39.62 21.67 30.95
CA ALA A 148 38.25 21.71 30.44
C ALA A 148 38.03 22.88 29.46
N ALA A 149 38.62 24.03 29.72
CA ALA A 149 38.58 25.19 28.83
C ALA A 149 39.31 24.96 27.49
N ALA A 150 40.48 24.24 27.55
CA ALA A 150 41.24 23.91 26.34
C ALA A 150 40.47 22.86 25.49
N ASP A 151 39.86 21.87 26.15
CA ASP A 151 39.03 20.83 25.46
C ASP A 151 37.78 21.45 24.79
N ALA A 152 37.10 22.37 25.47
CA ALA A 152 35.98 23.12 24.89
C ALA A 152 36.39 23.92 23.65
N ALA A 153 37.47 24.69 23.75
CA ALA A 153 37.97 25.46 22.61
C ALA A 153 38.45 24.57 21.43
N LYS A 154 38.96 23.38 21.75
CA LYS A 154 39.31 22.39 20.75
C LYS A 154 38.07 21.83 20.03
N HIS A 155 37.00 21.50 20.77
CA HIS A 155 35.76 21.04 20.18
C HIS A 155 35.15 22.10 19.24
N ASP A 156 35.15 23.38 19.64
CA ASP A 156 34.69 24.47 18.79
C ASP A 156 35.53 24.56 17.49
N LEU A 157 36.84 24.40 17.59
CA LEU A 157 37.75 24.41 16.44
C LEU A 157 37.48 23.18 15.53
N ASP A 158 37.34 22.01 16.11
CA ASP A 158 37.05 20.76 15.34
C ASP A 158 35.70 20.89 14.62
N ASP A 159 34.68 21.52 15.22
CA ASP A 159 33.36 21.77 14.68
C ASP A 159 33.33 22.81 13.52
N THR A 160 34.43 23.53 13.26
CA THR A 160 34.58 24.34 12.04
C THR A 160 34.68 23.51 10.78
N VAL A 161 35.03 22.23 10.91
CA VAL A 161 35.11 21.26 9.79
C VAL A 161 33.90 20.36 9.82
N ILE A 162 32.88 20.71 9.03
CA ILE A 162 31.61 20.00 9.00
C ILE A 162 31.72 18.77 8.09
N ARG A 163 31.39 17.60 8.64
CA ARG A 163 31.54 16.30 7.98
C ARG A 163 30.20 15.59 7.82
N ALA A 164 30.13 14.68 6.87
CA ALA A 164 28.99 13.80 6.66
C ALA A 164 28.87 12.80 7.83
N GLU A 165 27.72 12.79 8.50
CA GLU A 165 27.42 11.86 9.60
C GLU A 165 27.10 10.45 9.09
N ILE A 166 26.53 10.35 7.88
CA ILE A 166 26.20 9.11 7.18
C ILE A 166 26.73 9.14 5.76
N ALA A 167 26.84 7.96 5.15
CA ALA A 167 27.03 7.86 3.70
C ALA A 167 25.67 8.01 3.00
N GLY A 168 25.66 8.70 1.86
CA GLY A 168 24.41 8.94 1.14
C GLY A 168 24.57 9.95 0.00
N GLN A 169 23.46 10.39 -0.55
CA GLN A 169 23.43 11.45 -1.56
C GLN A 169 23.28 12.81 -0.88
N ALA A 170 24.21 13.70 -1.14
CA ALA A 170 24.14 15.07 -0.61
C ALA A 170 23.06 15.86 -1.37
N GLY A 171 22.23 16.56 -0.61
CA GLY A 171 21.24 17.48 -1.15
C GLY A 171 21.86 18.79 -1.63
N ARG A 172 21.00 19.75 -1.94
CA ARG A 172 21.40 21.11 -2.30
C ARG A 172 21.93 21.84 -1.05
N SER A 173 22.97 22.63 -1.23
CA SER A 173 23.46 23.56 -0.21
C SER A 173 22.45 24.69 0.02
N ARG A 174 22.23 25.05 1.27
CA ARG A 174 21.38 26.18 1.66
C ARG A 174 22.13 27.50 1.66
N LEU A 175 23.45 27.43 1.89
CA LEU A 175 24.34 28.56 1.95
C LEU A 175 25.47 28.38 0.94
N GLU A 176 25.88 29.47 0.31
CA GLU A 176 26.93 29.50 -0.68
C GLU A 176 28.31 29.83 -0.03
N LEU A 177 29.39 29.65 -0.81
CA LEU A 177 30.73 30.04 -0.42
C LEU A 177 30.76 31.53 -0.08
N GLY A 178 31.42 31.92 1.01
CA GLY A 178 31.46 33.28 1.53
C GLY A 178 30.24 33.67 2.36
N ALA A 179 29.19 32.88 2.41
CA ALA A 179 28.04 33.13 3.28
C ALA A 179 28.41 32.92 4.74
N ARG A 180 27.77 33.70 5.60
CA ARG A 180 27.93 33.57 7.05
C ARG A 180 26.91 32.62 7.62
N VAL A 181 27.38 31.59 8.34
CA VAL A 181 26.59 30.78 9.24
C VAL A 181 26.36 31.59 10.52
N THR A 182 25.10 31.87 10.84
CA THR A 182 24.75 32.84 11.88
C THR A 182 24.67 32.26 13.28
N GLY A 183 24.70 30.93 13.40
CA GLY A 183 24.70 30.31 14.71
C GLY A 183 24.60 28.77 14.65
N PRO A 184 24.66 28.16 15.82
CA PRO A 184 24.45 26.70 15.94
C PRO A 184 23.04 26.34 15.45
N ASN A 185 22.93 25.12 14.87
CA ASN A 185 21.70 24.56 14.29
C ASN A 185 21.27 25.13 12.93
N GLU A 186 22.06 26.00 12.28
CA GLU A 186 21.74 26.44 10.92
C GLU A 186 21.89 25.25 9.93
N LEU A 187 20.84 25.03 9.13
CA LEU A 187 20.78 23.95 8.16
C LEU A 187 21.62 24.27 6.93
N LEU A 188 22.64 23.48 6.66
CA LEU A 188 23.55 23.66 5.52
C LEU A 188 23.14 22.79 4.34
N THR A 189 22.88 21.52 4.56
CA THR A 189 22.43 20.59 3.54
C THR A 189 21.75 19.36 4.18
N THR A 190 21.25 18.44 3.38
CA THR A 190 20.72 17.15 3.83
C THR A 190 21.51 16.02 3.18
N ILE A 191 21.61 14.88 3.84
CA ILE A 191 22.16 13.66 3.26
C ILE A 191 21.09 12.59 3.33
N ASP A 192 20.72 12.03 2.16
CA ASP A 192 19.74 10.98 2.02
C ASP A 192 20.41 9.63 1.72
N GLU A 193 20.17 8.64 2.54
CA GLU A 193 20.53 7.26 2.25
C GLU A 193 19.41 6.65 1.40
N LEU A 194 19.73 6.37 0.11
CA LEU A 194 18.76 5.95 -0.91
C LEU A 194 18.76 4.47 -1.22
N ASN A 195 19.56 3.68 -0.54
CA ASN A 195 19.58 2.22 -0.68
C ASN A 195 19.89 1.56 0.65
N PRO A 196 18.87 0.91 1.25
CA PRO A 196 17.51 0.72 0.75
C PRO A 196 16.65 2.00 0.80
N VAL A 197 15.38 1.93 0.37
CA VAL A 197 14.36 2.96 0.54
C VAL A 197 13.14 2.40 1.25
N TYR A 198 12.34 3.27 1.81
CA TYR A 198 11.04 2.95 2.36
C TYR A 198 9.91 3.37 1.44
N VAL A 199 8.82 2.62 1.48
CA VAL A 199 7.54 2.99 0.88
C VAL A 199 6.48 2.92 1.96
N THR A 200 5.86 4.05 2.24
CA THR A 200 4.79 4.18 3.23
C THR A 200 3.45 4.19 2.53
N PHE A 201 2.47 3.42 3.03
CA PHE A 201 1.11 3.34 2.51
C PHE A 201 0.13 3.14 3.66
N HIS A 202 -1.16 3.42 3.41
CA HIS A 202 -2.13 3.62 4.48
C HIS A 202 -3.42 2.82 4.24
N PRO A 203 -3.51 1.57 4.69
CA PRO A 203 -4.77 0.81 4.71
C PRO A 203 -5.81 1.47 5.61
N SER A 204 -7.09 1.43 5.20
CA SER A 204 -8.19 1.94 5.99
C SER A 204 -8.54 1.03 7.17
N SER A 205 -9.14 1.59 8.22
CA SER A 205 -9.62 0.82 9.37
C SER A 205 -10.63 -0.27 8.97
N GLN A 206 -11.45 -0.01 7.96
CA GLN A 206 -12.40 -1.00 7.44
C GLN A 206 -11.68 -2.21 6.82
N GLN A 207 -10.63 -1.97 6.03
CA GLN A 207 -9.81 -3.05 5.45
C GLN A 207 -9.12 -3.87 6.53
N LEU A 208 -8.57 -3.20 7.54
CA LEU A 208 -7.92 -3.86 8.67
C LEU A 208 -8.87 -4.77 9.45
N LEU A 209 -10.10 -4.32 9.70
CA LEU A 209 -11.14 -5.13 10.33
C LEU A 209 -11.51 -6.34 9.47
N ALA A 210 -11.65 -6.16 8.15
CA ALA A 210 -11.90 -7.27 7.22
C ALA A 210 -10.78 -8.31 7.26
N TRP A 211 -9.51 -7.88 7.25
CA TRP A 211 -8.36 -8.78 7.37
C TRP A 211 -8.28 -9.50 8.72
N GLN A 212 -8.72 -8.85 9.81
CA GLN A 212 -8.77 -9.47 11.14
C GLN A 212 -9.87 -10.54 11.26
N GLN A 213 -10.96 -10.40 10.49
CA GLN A 213 -12.05 -11.39 10.48
C GLN A 213 -11.68 -12.66 9.72
N ASP A 214 -10.82 -12.56 8.67
CA ASP A 214 -10.36 -13.73 7.92
C ASP A 214 -9.13 -14.36 8.62
N PRO A 215 -9.18 -15.66 8.99
CA PRO A 215 -8.09 -16.31 9.73
C PRO A 215 -6.76 -16.34 8.94
N GLN A 216 -6.81 -16.48 7.61
CA GLN A 216 -5.60 -16.55 6.78
C GLN A 216 -4.95 -15.18 6.66
N SER A 217 -5.73 -14.13 6.41
CA SER A 217 -5.24 -12.74 6.37
C SER A 217 -4.65 -12.30 7.69
N ARG A 218 -5.31 -12.66 8.81
CA ARG A 218 -4.80 -12.41 10.16
C ARG A 218 -3.48 -13.12 10.43
N ALA A 219 -3.34 -14.39 10.01
CA ALA A 219 -2.09 -15.13 10.15
C ALA A 219 -0.96 -14.52 9.32
N LEU A 220 -1.26 -14.04 8.10
CA LEU A 220 -0.32 -13.37 7.20
C LEU A 220 0.21 -12.06 7.81
N LEU A 221 -0.69 -11.22 8.35
CA LEU A 221 -0.31 -9.97 9.03
C LEU A 221 0.49 -10.24 10.31
N ALA A 222 0.07 -11.23 11.11
CA ALA A 222 0.78 -11.63 12.31
C ALA A 222 2.19 -12.18 12.01
N ALA A 223 2.37 -12.88 10.89
CA ALA A 223 3.68 -13.34 10.42
C ALA A 223 4.56 -12.14 10.02
N GLY A 224 4.00 -11.15 9.33
CA GLY A 224 4.68 -9.89 9.01
C GLY A 224 5.09 -9.12 10.28
N ALA A 225 4.20 -8.99 11.25
CA ALA A 225 4.48 -8.31 12.51
C ALA A 225 5.61 -8.97 13.31
N ARG A 226 5.65 -10.31 13.36
CA ARG A 226 6.74 -11.06 14.02
C ARG A 226 8.09 -10.87 13.32
N SER A 227 8.09 -10.88 12.00
CA SER A 227 9.30 -10.62 11.20
C SER A 227 9.87 -9.22 11.46
N VAL A 228 8.99 -8.24 11.73
CA VAL A 228 9.38 -6.87 12.12
C VAL A 228 10.04 -6.86 13.50
N SER A 229 9.48 -7.58 14.47
CA SER A 229 9.97 -7.56 15.86
C SER A 229 11.25 -8.36 16.06
N SER A 230 11.50 -9.43 15.29
CA SER A 230 12.71 -10.26 15.40
C SER A 230 13.93 -9.70 14.66
N GLY A 231 13.74 -8.66 13.82
CA GLY A 231 14.84 -8.12 12.98
C GLY A 231 15.32 -9.09 11.89
N GLU A 232 14.79 -10.30 11.86
CA GLU A 232 15.05 -11.28 10.82
C GLU A 232 14.27 -10.91 9.57
N GLY A 233 14.98 -10.63 8.50
CA GLY A 233 14.37 -10.37 7.18
C GLY A 233 13.67 -11.61 6.61
N GLY A 234 12.75 -12.21 7.41
CA GLY A 234 12.03 -13.44 7.08
C GLY A 234 11.15 -13.30 5.84
N THR A 235 11.00 -14.39 5.11
CA THR A 235 10.11 -14.52 3.94
C THR A 235 8.64 -14.59 4.33
N SER A 236 8.33 -14.53 5.62
CA SER A 236 6.99 -14.70 6.18
C SER A 236 6.26 -13.35 6.22
N GLY A 237 5.09 -13.29 5.60
CA GLY A 237 4.21 -12.12 5.58
C GLY A 237 3.74 -11.75 4.16
N ALA A 238 2.92 -10.72 4.07
CA ALA A 238 2.42 -10.21 2.79
C ALA A 238 3.58 -9.73 1.91
N ALA A 239 3.61 -10.19 0.67
CA ALA A 239 4.55 -9.69 -0.33
C ALA A 239 4.10 -8.32 -0.81
N VAL A 240 5.04 -7.38 -0.90
CA VAL A 240 4.79 -6.01 -1.34
C VAL A 240 5.41 -5.83 -2.71
N ARG A 241 4.60 -5.58 -3.74
CA ARG A 241 5.07 -5.23 -5.08
C ARG A 241 4.81 -3.76 -5.36
N LEU A 242 5.65 -3.17 -6.19
CA LEU A 242 5.49 -1.79 -6.63
C LEU A 242 5.21 -1.72 -8.11
N VAL A 243 4.21 -0.93 -8.45
CA VAL A 243 3.93 -0.51 -9.82
C VAL A 243 4.26 0.97 -9.91
N LEU A 244 5.17 1.29 -10.80
CA LEU A 244 5.64 2.65 -11.04
C LEU A 244 4.57 3.47 -11.78
N PRO A 245 4.67 4.82 -11.81
CA PRO A 245 3.69 5.67 -12.50
C PRO A 245 3.56 5.40 -14.01
N ASP A 246 4.58 4.81 -14.63
CA ASP A 246 4.59 4.39 -16.04
C ASP A 246 3.85 3.06 -16.27
N GLY A 247 3.31 2.43 -15.20
CA GLY A 247 2.65 1.13 -15.26
C GLY A 247 3.60 -0.06 -15.20
N SER A 248 4.91 0.13 -15.18
CA SER A 248 5.87 -0.97 -15.06
C SER A 248 5.93 -1.50 -13.63
N GLU A 249 5.99 -2.84 -13.50
CA GLU A 249 6.22 -3.47 -12.20
C GLU A 249 7.70 -3.49 -11.86
N LEU A 250 8.03 -3.15 -10.62
CA LEU A 250 9.40 -3.29 -10.13
C LEU A 250 9.68 -4.78 -9.85
N PRO A 251 10.73 -5.38 -10.45
CA PRO A 251 11.00 -6.83 -10.32
C PRO A 251 11.53 -7.23 -8.93
N ARG A 252 11.22 -6.46 -7.91
CA ARG A 252 11.67 -6.66 -6.54
C ARG A 252 10.49 -6.72 -5.61
N ILE A 253 10.55 -7.64 -4.67
CA ILE A 253 9.54 -7.79 -3.63
C ILE A 253 10.05 -7.05 -2.38
N GLY A 254 9.25 -6.09 -1.92
CA GLY A 254 9.46 -5.43 -0.64
C GLY A 254 8.87 -6.21 0.51
N ARG A 255 9.28 -5.83 1.71
CA ARG A 255 8.82 -6.43 2.96
C ARG A 255 8.31 -5.35 3.89
N ILE A 256 7.18 -5.60 4.51
CA ILE A 256 6.68 -4.74 5.57
C ILE A 256 7.66 -4.82 6.74
N ASN A 257 8.20 -3.69 7.15
CA ASN A 257 9.13 -3.58 8.27
C ASN A 257 8.58 -2.72 9.41
N PHE A 258 7.40 -2.13 9.22
CA PHE A 258 6.75 -1.34 10.25
C PHE A 258 5.25 -1.29 9.99
N MET A 259 4.47 -1.38 11.06
CA MET A 259 3.03 -1.12 11.12
C MET A 259 2.80 -0.26 12.35
N ALA A 260 2.18 0.91 12.18
CA ALA A 260 1.91 1.80 13.29
C ALA A 260 0.98 1.12 14.32
N PRO A 261 1.19 1.32 15.63
CA PRO A 261 0.36 0.70 16.67
C PRO A 261 -1.04 1.33 16.77
N SER A 262 -1.25 2.47 16.15
CA SER A 262 -2.49 3.26 16.20
C SER A 262 -2.94 3.70 14.82
N LEU A 263 -4.23 4.04 14.72
CA LEU A 263 -4.78 4.70 13.55
C LEU A 263 -4.51 6.20 13.63
N ASP A 264 -4.27 6.80 12.47
CA ASP A 264 -4.33 8.24 12.31
C ASP A 264 -5.79 8.70 12.47
N SER A 265 -6.05 9.60 13.42
CA SER A 265 -7.40 10.03 13.76
C SER A 265 -8.06 10.92 12.72
N ALA A 266 -7.27 11.58 11.85
CA ALA A 266 -7.78 12.46 10.81
C ALA A 266 -8.23 11.69 9.58
N SER A 267 -7.49 10.63 9.21
CA SER A 267 -7.74 9.83 8.00
C SER A 267 -8.44 8.49 8.28
N GLY A 268 -8.43 7.99 9.53
CA GLY A 268 -8.94 6.67 9.89
C GLY A 268 -8.12 5.52 9.26
N THR A 269 -6.84 5.77 8.94
CA THR A 269 -5.96 4.79 8.32
C THR A 269 -4.81 4.41 9.25
N GLN A 270 -4.17 3.27 8.99
CA GLN A 270 -2.97 2.83 9.70
C GLN A 270 -1.77 2.95 8.78
N GLU A 271 -0.67 3.51 9.29
CA GLU A 271 0.57 3.58 8.53
C GLU A 271 1.25 2.21 8.47
N PHE A 272 1.50 1.75 7.24
CA PHE A 272 2.35 0.61 6.94
C PHE A 272 3.57 1.09 6.18
N ARG A 273 4.72 0.51 6.47
CA ARG A 273 5.97 0.82 5.78
C ARG A 273 6.63 -0.46 5.29
N ALA A 274 7.00 -0.46 4.02
CA ALA A 274 7.75 -1.53 3.41
C ALA A 274 9.15 -1.06 2.98
N GLN A 275 10.13 -1.95 3.05
CA GLN A 275 11.51 -1.69 2.66
C GLN A 275 11.81 -2.33 1.32
N PHE A 276 12.51 -1.59 0.45
CA PHE A 276 12.93 -2.03 -0.87
C PHE A 276 14.41 -1.74 -1.11
N THR A 277 15.10 -2.69 -1.73
CA THR A 277 16.44 -2.42 -2.28
C THR A 277 16.33 -1.46 -3.46
N ASN A 278 17.24 -0.47 -3.55
CA ASN A 278 17.22 0.57 -4.58
C ASN A 278 18.63 0.83 -5.13
N ALA A 279 19.34 -0.24 -5.47
CA ALA A 279 20.70 -0.14 -5.98
C ALA A 279 20.79 0.60 -7.32
N ASP A 280 19.76 0.48 -8.16
CA ASP A 280 19.63 1.16 -9.45
C ASP A 280 19.04 2.59 -9.35
N ARG A 281 18.68 3.05 -8.15
CA ARG A 281 18.13 4.38 -7.84
C ARG A 281 16.90 4.77 -8.68
N ARG A 282 16.12 3.80 -9.10
CA ARG A 282 14.86 4.05 -9.81
C ARG A 282 13.76 4.63 -8.93
N LEU A 283 13.82 4.36 -7.62
CA LEU A 283 12.90 4.90 -6.64
C LEU A 283 13.49 6.19 -6.05
N LEU A 284 12.79 7.30 -6.26
CA LEU A 284 13.21 8.61 -5.77
C LEU A 284 12.35 9.04 -4.58
N PRO A 285 12.94 9.57 -3.51
CA PRO A 285 12.18 10.12 -2.39
C PRO A 285 11.14 11.15 -2.84
N GLY A 286 9.95 11.09 -2.28
CA GLY A 286 8.82 11.92 -2.67
C GLY A 286 7.98 11.36 -3.83
N GLN A 287 8.45 10.33 -4.53
CA GLN A 287 7.72 9.70 -5.61
C GLN A 287 6.51 8.93 -5.09
N PHE A 288 5.36 9.08 -5.75
CA PHE A 288 4.20 8.23 -5.52
C PHE A 288 4.29 6.98 -6.37
N VAL A 289 3.97 5.84 -5.77
CA VAL A 289 3.97 4.52 -6.41
C VAL A 289 2.70 3.79 -6.02
N ARG A 290 2.29 2.83 -6.85
CA ARG A 290 1.18 1.93 -6.48
C ARG A 290 1.77 0.73 -5.76
N VAL A 291 1.32 0.48 -4.55
CA VAL A 291 1.71 -0.65 -3.70
C VAL A 291 0.67 -1.73 -3.87
N ARG A 292 1.09 -2.93 -4.28
CA ARG A 292 0.24 -4.12 -4.36
C ARG A 292 0.67 -5.10 -3.26
N LEU A 293 -0.25 -5.36 -2.33
CA LEU A 293 -0.09 -6.37 -1.30
C LEU A 293 -0.62 -7.71 -1.81
N GLU A 294 0.24 -8.72 -1.82
CA GLU A 294 -0.07 -10.07 -2.28
C GLU A 294 0.06 -11.09 -1.14
N GLY A 295 -0.55 -12.26 -1.33
CA GLY A 295 -0.54 -13.36 -0.38
C GLY A 295 -1.83 -13.48 0.42
N PHE A 296 -2.72 -12.51 0.31
CA PHE A 296 -4.05 -12.62 0.90
C PHE A 296 -4.90 -13.63 0.11
N GLN A 297 -5.78 -14.30 0.82
CA GLN A 297 -6.71 -15.26 0.25
C GLN A 297 -8.07 -15.06 0.89
N ARG A 298 -9.10 -15.01 0.08
CA ARG A 298 -10.48 -15.01 0.55
C ARG A 298 -10.98 -16.44 0.60
N SER A 299 -11.09 -16.99 1.79
CA SER A 299 -11.67 -18.32 2.03
C SER A 299 -13.18 -18.28 1.83
N ASN A 300 -13.76 -19.38 1.36
CA ASN A 300 -15.20 -19.51 1.17
C ASN A 300 -15.82 -18.47 0.22
N ALA A 301 -15.05 -17.97 -0.74
CA ALA A 301 -15.57 -17.04 -1.74
C ALA A 301 -16.55 -17.76 -2.67
N VAL A 302 -17.70 -17.13 -2.90
CA VAL A 302 -18.65 -17.50 -3.94
C VAL A 302 -18.24 -16.80 -5.22
N ALA A 303 -17.81 -17.54 -6.23
CA ALA A 303 -17.39 -16.97 -7.49
C ALA A 303 -18.15 -17.57 -8.67
N VAL A 304 -18.50 -16.73 -9.62
CA VAL A 304 -19.17 -17.15 -10.86
C VAL A 304 -18.39 -16.65 -12.08
N PRO A 305 -18.40 -17.39 -13.20
CA PRO A 305 -17.83 -16.88 -14.44
C PRO A 305 -18.47 -15.55 -14.82
N GLN A 306 -17.67 -14.60 -15.29
CA GLN A 306 -18.12 -13.22 -15.63
C GLN A 306 -19.34 -13.24 -16.56
N ARG A 307 -19.40 -14.18 -17.52
CA ARG A 307 -20.51 -14.33 -18.45
C ARG A 307 -21.84 -14.72 -17.80
N ALA A 308 -21.87 -15.22 -16.56
CA ALA A 308 -23.08 -15.58 -15.85
C ALA A 308 -23.82 -14.38 -15.27
N VAL A 309 -23.12 -13.28 -15.00
CA VAL A 309 -23.68 -12.09 -14.40
C VAL A 309 -24.28 -11.21 -15.50
N GLN A 310 -25.55 -10.88 -15.37
CA GLN A 310 -26.29 -10.02 -16.28
C GLN A 310 -26.50 -8.65 -15.63
N GLN A 311 -26.49 -7.60 -16.46
CA GLN A 311 -26.78 -6.23 -16.03
C GLN A 311 -28.08 -5.77 -16.67
N GLY A 312 -28.99 -5.23 -15.90
CA GLY A 312 -30.25 -4.68 -16.39
C GLY A 312 -30.92 -3.77 -15.38
N LEU A 313 -31.47 -2.65 -15.86
CA LEU A 313 -32.26 -1.70 -15.06
C LEU A 313 -31.54 -1.23 -13.77
N GLY A 314 -30.21 -1.04 -13.82
CA GLY A 314 -29.42 -0.56 -12.68
C GLY A 314 -29.12 -1.62 -11.61
N ARG A 315 -29.40 -2.89 -11.88
CA ARG A 315 -29.10 -4.02 -10.98
C ARG A 315 -28.28 -5.09 -11.70
N GLN A 316 -27.53 -5.86 -10.92
CA GLN A 316 -26.82 -7.05 -11.38
C GLN A 316 -27.57 -8.29 -10.88
N PHE A 317 -27.76 -9.25 -11.77
CA PHE A 317 -28.48 -10.49 -11.44
C PHE A 317 -27.88 -11.68 -12.17
N VAL A 318 -28.19 -12.87 -11.65
CA VAL A 318 -27.86 -14.16 -12.27
C VAL A 318 -29.11 -14.99 -12.41
N TYR A 319 -29.10 -15.93 -13.35
CA TYR A 319 -30.15 -16.94 -13.45
C TYR A 319 -29.78 -18.16 -12.63
N VAL A 320 -30.62 -18.52 -11.66
CA VAL A 320 -30.46 -19.68 -10.81
C VAL A 320 -31.50 -20.74 -11.20
N VAL A 321 -31.07 -21.99 -11.35
CA VAL A 321 -31.95 -23.14 -11.61
C VAL A 321 -32.39 -23.73 -10.28
N GLY A 322 -33.65 -23.56 -9.93
CA GLY A 322 -34.29 -24.06 -8.71
C GLY A 322 -34.82 -25.49 -8.80
N VAL A 323 -35.69 -25.82 -7.87
CA VAL A 323 -36.40 -27.11 -7.82
C VAL A 323 -37.30 -27.24 -9.04
N GLY A 324 -37.30 -28.43 -9.65
CA GLY A 324 -38.06 -28.67 -10.88
C GLY A 324 -37.46 -28.01 -12.13
N ASP A 325 -36.16 -27.72 -12.09
CA ASP A 325 -35.39 -27.13 -13.18
C ASP A 325 -35.97 -25.80 -13.72
N THR A 326 -36.67 -25.06 -12.84
CA THR A 326 -37.24 -23.77 -13.15
C THR A 326 -36.21 -22.66 -12.92
N VAL A 327 -36.08 -21.73 -13.87
CA VAL A 327 -35.13 -20.63 -13.81
C VAL A 327 -35.75 -19.45 -13.08
N THR A 328 -35.00 -18.89 -12.14
CA THR A 328 -35.34 -17.63 -11.44
C THR A 328 -34.21 -16.61 -11.62
N ALA A 329 -34.54 -15.34 -11.84
CA ALA A 329 -33.57 -14.26 -11.77
C ALA A 329 -33.38 -13.88 -10.30
N ARG A 330 -32.13 -13.89 -9.85
CA ARG A 330 -31.75 -13.51 -8.49
C ARG A 330 -30.77 -12.36 -8.53
N ASP A 331 -31.10 -11.29 -7.83
CA ASP A 331 -30.23 -10.13 -7.71
C ASP A 331 -28.98 -10.51 -6.90
N VAL A 332 -27.84 -10.04 -7.36
CA VAL A 332 -26.54 -10.31 -6.73
C VAL A 332 -25.77 -9.00 -6.55
N ASN A 333 -25.02 -8.95 -5.47
CA ASN A 333 -24.03 -7.89 -5.27
C ASN A 333 -22.66 -8.45 -5.66
N THR A 334 -22.02 -7.83 -6.65
CA THR A 334 -20.73 -8.27 -7.16
C THR A 334 -19.61 -7.48 -6.49
N GLY A 335 -18.58 -8.19 -6.07
CA GLY A 335 -17.33 -7.62 -5.58
C GLY A 335 -16.26 -7.49 -6.67
N GLN A 336 -15.02 -7.73 -6.30
CA GLN A 336 -13.86 -7.64 -7.19
C GLN A 336 -13.80 -8.81 -8.19
N TRP A 337 -13.02 -8.61 -9.26
CA TRP A 337 -12.71 -9.64 -10.24
C TRP A 337 -11.46 -10.40 -9.84
N SER A 338 -11.49 -11.72 -10.03
CA SER A 338 -10.31 -12.58 -9.88
C SER A 338 -10.15 -13.40 -11.16
N GLY A 339 -9.26 -13.00 -12.04
CA GLY A 339 -9.10 -13.61 -13.36
C GLY A 339 -10.37 -13.51 -14.19
N ASN A 340 -10.97 -14.67 -14.54
CA ASN A 340 -12.21 -14.78 -15.32
C ASN A 340 -13.48 -14.94 -14.46
N LEU A 341 -13.33 -14.85 -13.14
CA LEU A 341 -14.41 -15.04 -12.17
C LEU A 341 -14.80 -13.72 -11.53
N TRP A 342 -16.08 -13.56 -11.26
CA TRP A 342 -16.63 -12.45 -10.49
C TRP A 342 -16.97 -12.95 -9.08
N ILE A 343 -16.42 -12.33 -8.05
CA ILE A 343 -16.72 -12.65 -6.66
C ILE A 343 -18.10 -12.10 -6.34
N ILE A 344 -18.97 -12.91 -5.77
CA ILE A 344 -20.31 -12.51 -5.35
C ILE A 344 -20.30 -12.29 -3.83
N GLU A 345 -20.60 -11.09 -3.40
CA GLU A 345 -20.63 -10.74 -1.98
C GLU A 345 -21.94 -11.11 -1.30
N SER A 346 -23.04 -11.05 -2.05
CA SER A 346 -24.36 -11.45 -1.55
C SER A 346 -25.30 -11.85 -2.69
N GLY A 347 -26.33 -12.65 -2.36
CA GLY A 347 -27.35 -13.11 -3.32
C GLY A 347 -27.20 -14.56 -3.77
N LEU A 348 -26.04 -15.20 -3.58
CA LEU A 348 -25.84 -16.62 -3.87
C LEU A 348 -25.35 -17.38 -2.64
N THR A 349 -25.68 -18.66 -2.60
CA THR A 349 -25.24 -19.61 -1.57
C THR A 349 -24.55 -20.83 -2.19
N ALA A 350 -23.74 -21.50 -1.40
CA ALA A 350 -23.14 -22.76 -1.80
C ALA A 350 -24.24 -23.78 -2.19
N GLY A 351 -24.07 -24.47 -3.32
CA GLY A 351 -25.03 -25.38 -3.88
C GLY A 351 -26.00 -24.78 -4.91
N ASP A 352 -26.07 -23.46 -5.04
CA ASP A 352 -26.89 -22.84 -6.09
C ASP A 352 -26.37 -23.24 -7.49
N ARG A 353 -27.30 -23.53 -8.40
CA ARG A 353 -27.01 -23.89 -9.79
C ARG A 353 -27.19 -22.67 -10.67
N VAL A 354 -26.10 -22.04 -11.08
CA VAL A 354 -26.12 -20.79 -11.86
C VAL A 354 -25.98 -21.08 -13.35
N VAL A 355 -26.82 -20.46 -14.17
CA VAL A 355 -26.73 -20.56 -15.63
C VAL A 355 -25.57 -19.74 -16.16
N VAL A 356 -24.68 -20.36 -16.90
CA VAL A 356 -23.46 -19.78 -17.47
C VAL A 356 -23.55 -19.67 -18.99
N ASP A 357 -24.11 -20.71 -19.62
CA ASP A 357 -24.26 -20.79 -21.08
C ASP A 357 -25.74 -20.90 -21.50
N GLY A 358 -26.07 -20.27 -22.62
CA GLY A 358 -27.44 -20.29 -23.13
C GLY A 358 -28.37 -19.21 -22.49
N ILE A 359 -27.82 -18.25 -21.80
CA ILE A 359 -28.54 -17.18 -21.08
C ILE A 359 -29.56 -16.46 -21.98
N GLN A 360 -29.22 -16.21 -23.25
CA GLN A 360 -30.12 -15.55 -24.22
C GLN A 360 -31.41 -16.34 -24.53
N LYS A 361 -31.42 -17.64 -24.23
CA LYS A 361 -32.56 -18.53 -24.48
C LYS A 361 -33.43 -18.74 -23.26
N VAL A 362 -33.08 -18.11 -22.13
CA VAL A 362 -33.73 -18.32 -20.84
C VAL A 362 -34.60 -17.12 -20.47
N ALA A 363 -35.76 -17.41 -19.89
CA ALA A 363 -36.62 -16.42 -19.28
C ALA A 363 -37.04 -16.87 -17.88
N PRO A 364 -37.19 -15.96 -16.90
CA PRO A 364 -37.69 -16.33 -15.58
C PRO A 364 -39.01 -17.10 -15.63
N GLY A 365 -39.14 -18.16 -14.82
CA GLY A 365 -40.32 -19.03 -14.77
C GLY A 365 -40.33 -20.15 -15.79
N ARG A 366 -39.36 -20.26 -16.70
CA ARG A 366 -39.28 -21.39 -17.67
C ARG A 366 -38.50 -22.56 -17.10
N VAL A 367 -38.96 -23.74 -17.48
CA VAL A 367 -38.25 -25.01 -17.21
C VAL A 367 -37.16 -25.20 -18.26
N VAL A 368 -35.95 -25.51 -17.82
CA VAL A 368 -34.77 -25.75 -18.66
C VAL A 368 -34.22 -27.16 -18.45
N LYS A 369 -33.37 -27.61 -19.35
CA LYS A 369 -32.60 -28.85 -19.17
C LYS A 369 -31.16 -28.45 -18.77
N PRO A 370 -30.79 -28.55 -17.48
CA PRO A 370 -29.46 -28.20 -17.05
C PRO A 370 -28.43 -29.25 -17.53
N VAL A 371 -27.34 -28.73 -18.09
CA VAL A 371 -26.19 -29.53 -18.50
C VAL A 371 -24.96 -28.88 -17.84
N PRO A 372 -24.01 -29.67 -17.30
CA PRO A 372 -22.77 -29.05 -16.78
C PRO A 372 -22.11 -28.18 -17.85
N ALA A 373 -21.80 -26.95 -17.50
CA ALA A 373 -21.06 -26.06 -18.40
C ALA A 373 -19.63 -26.60 -18.59
N VAL A 374 -19.20 -26.68 -19.84
CA VAL A 374 -17.80 -27.05 -20.13
C VAL A 374 -16.92 -25.89 -19.79
N ASP A 375 -16.03 -26.04 -18.78
CA ASP A 375 -15.03 -25.06 -18.46
C ASP A 375 -14.07 -24.86 -19.63
N SER A 376 -14.20 -23.73 -20.31
CA SER A 376 -13.27 -23.34 -21.39
C SER A 376 -11.83 -23.05 -20.90
N SER A 377 -11.58 -23.11 -19.60
CA SER A 377 -10.25 -22.93 -19.01
C SER A 377 -9.32 -24.15 -19.17
N SER A 378 -9.88 -25.37 -19.40
CA SER A 378 -9.08 -26.57 -19.60
C SER A 378 -8.60 -26.78 -21.05
N ALA A 379 -9.15 -26.04 -22.01
CA ALA A 379 -8.78 -26.18 -23.43
C ALA A 379 -7.49 -25.41 -23.82
N SER A 380 -7.05 -24.41 -23.01
CA SER A 380 -5.86 -23.62 -23.31
C SER A 380 -4.54 -24.27 -22.86
N ALA A 381 -4.58 -25.28 -22.00
CA ALA A 381 -3.38 -25.96 -21.52
C ALA A 381 -2.92 -27.15 -22.43
N ALA A 382 -3.76 -27.57 -23.37
CA ALA A 382 -3.44 -28.70 -24.27
C ALA A 382 -2.85 -28.25 -25.64
N GLY A 383 -2.86 -26.95 -25.95
CA GLY A 383 -2.41 -26.39 -27.25
C GLY A 383 -0.96 -25.88 -27.29
N ALA A 384 -0.19 -25.96 -26.20
CA ALA A 384 1.19 -25.42 -26.16
C ALA A 384 2.27 -26.51 -26.14
N LYS A 385 2.01 -27.67 -26.76
CA LYS A 385 3.03 -28.68 -27.08
C LYS A 385 2.83 -29.11 -28.52
N SER A 386 3.38 -28.39 -29.43
CA SER A 386 3.79 -28.84 -30.76
C SER A 386 4.89 -27.94 -31.24
#